data_f7b50339e350f02bd1ea6b3e3944be48
#
_entry.id   f7b50339e350f02bd1ea6b3e3944be48
#
_cell.length_a   1.000
_cell.length_b   1.000
_cell.length_c   1.000
_cell.angle_alpha   90.00
_cell.angle_beta   90.00
_cell.angle_gamma   90.00
#
_symmetry.space_group_name_H-M   'P 1'
#
loop_
_entity.id
_entity.type
_entity.pdbx_description
1 polymer ?
#
loop_
_entity_poly.entity_id
_entity_poly.type
_entity_poly.pdbx_seq_one_letter_code
_entity_poly.pdbx_strand_id
1 'polypeptide(L)'
;SAASDVYKRQDDFSAARNYAFSLATMDYIYCPDADEYLDLENQRRFLRLKGALLPEIEIVQMNYITPPDFNTVQNCKKEPRPKLFKRLRTFSWVDPVHETIRTDPVIYDSDIDILHHPHTMHAKRDFAMFEKAFRENHVLSEKITRMYARELYKCGDEEDFLRAADYFSLHYEACLLYTSPS
;
A
#
# COMPACT_ATOMS: atom_id res chain seq x y z
N SER A 1 -0.32 -18.23 7.26
CA SER A 1 0.32 -18.45 5.94
C SER A 1 1.81 -18.12 6.04
N ALA A 2 2.63 -18.59 5.09
CA ALA A 2 4.08 -18.31 5.09
C ALA A 2 4.38 -16.80 5.09
N ALA A 3 3.63 -15.98 4.36
CA ALA A 3 3.77 -14.53 4.38
C ALA A 3 3.41 -13.93 5.76
N SER A 4 2.38 -14.46 6.43
CA SER A 4 2.01 -14.05 7.79
C SER A 4 3.10 -14.39 8.80
N ASP A 5 3.82 -15.50 8.60
CA ASP A 5 4.92 -15.90 9.49
C ASP A 5 6.16 -15.02 9.27
N VAL A 6 6.42 -14.59 8.03
CA VAL A 6 7.48 -13.61 7.72
C VAL A 6 7.17 -12.27 8.36
N TYR A 7 5.93 -11.78 8.26
CA TYR A 7 5.51 -10.55 8.94
C TYR A 7 5.71 -10.62 10.45
N LYS A 8 5.24 -11.68 11.11
CA LYS A 8 5.36 -11.87 12.56
C LYS A 8 6.82 -11.88 13.05
N ARG A 9 7.76 -12.27 12.18
CA ARG A 9 9.19 -12.30 12.53
C ARG A 9 9.88 -10.95 12.34
N GLN A 10 9.40 -10.12 11.42
CA GLN A 10 10.11 -8.92 10.97
C GLN A 10 9.33 -7.63 11.21
N ASP A 11 8.02 -7.71 11.53
CA ASP A 11 7.10 -6.56 11.58
C ASP A 11 7.21 -5.68 10.32
N ASP A 12 7.36 -6.34 9.16
CA ASP A 12 7.58 -5.72 7.86
C ASP A 12 6.59 -6.29 6.84
N PHE A 13 5.56 -5.52 6.52
CA PHE A 13 4.54 -5.88 5.53
C PHE A 13 5.12 -5.98 4.11
N SER A 14 6.11 -5.16 3.77
CA SER A 14 6.74 -5.19 2.45
C SER A 14 7.50 -6.48 2.25
N ALA A 15 8.31 -6.90 3.22
CA ALA A 15 9.03 -8.16 3.19
C ALA A 15 8.07 -9.36 3.10
N ALA A 16 6.99 -9.34 3.88
CA ALA A 16 5.97 -10.39 3.83
C ALA A 16 5.27 -10.47 2.46
N ARG A 17 4.95 -9.33 1.86
CA ARG A 17 4.33 -9.25 0.53
C ARG A 17 5.28 -9.70 -0.57
N ASN A 18 6.54 -9.26 -0.54
CA ASN A 18 7.56 -9.68 -1.48
C ASN A 18 7.80 -11.19 -1.41
N TYR A 19 7.83 -11.75 -0.21
CA TYR A 19 7.94 -13.20 -0.04
C TYR A 19 6.74 -13.94 -0.62
N ALA A 20 5.50 -13.49 -0.35
CA ALA A 20 4.31 -14.07 -0.93
C ALA A 20 4.32 -14.02 -2.47
N PHE A 21 4.76 -12.92 -3.07
CA PHE A 21 4.89 -12.75 -4.51
C PHE A 21 5.93 -13.72 -5.10
N SER A 22 7.05 -13.96 -4.41
CA SER A 22 8.08 -14.90 -4.86
C SER A 22 7.61 -16.35 -4.95
N LEU A 23 6.57 -16.72 -4.19
CA LEU A 23 5.97 -18.06 -4.20
C LEU A 23 4.87 -18.24 -5.27
N ALA A 24 4.43 -17.15 -5.90
CA ALA A 24 3.38 -17.21 -6.90
C ALA A 24 3.88 -17.86 -8.19
N THR A 25 3.05 -18.70 -8.81
CA THR A 25 3.38 -19.45 -10.03
C THR A 25 2.48 -19.09 -11.22
N MET A 26 1.33 -18.43 -10.98
CA MET A 26 0.38 -18.04 -12.02
C MET A 26 0.73 -16.70 -12.65
N ASP A 27 0.08 -16.33 -13.75
CA ASP A 27 0.36 -15.11 -14.52
C ASP A 27 0.03 -13.84 -13.75
N TYR A 28 -1.00 -13.90 -12.89
CA TYR A 28 -1.42 -12.78 -12.04
C TYR A 28 -1.50 -13.17 -10.59
N ILE A 29 -1.22 -12.19 -9.71
CA ILE A 29 -1.26 -12.33 -8.26
C ILE A 29 -2.38 -11.43 -7.73
N TYR A 30 -3.41 -12.01 -7.12
CA TYR A 30 -4.41 -11.28 -6.37
C TYR A 30 -3.94 -11.10 -4.93
N CYS A 31 -3.88 -9.85 -4.47
CA CYS A 31 -3.27 -9.48 -3.19
C CYS A 31 -4.26 -8.68 -2.32
N PRO A 32 -5.28 -9.32 -1.75
CA PRO A 32 -6.15 -8.70 -0.76
C PRO A 32 -5.47 -8.63 0.61
N ASP A 33 -5.91 -7.71 1.45
CA ASP A 33 -5.59 -7.71 2.87
C ASP A 33 -6.53 -8.70 3.60
N ALA A 34 -6.15 -9.13 4.81
CA ALA A 34 -6.85 -10.22 5.51
C ALA A 34 -8.29 -9.85 5.96
N ASP A 35 -8.59 -8.58 6.04
CA ASP A 35 -9.87 -7.97 6.41
C ASP A 35 -10.67 -7.46 5.21
N GLU A 36 -10.26 -7.83 4.01
CA GLU A 36 -10.95 -7.50 2.75
C GLU A 36 -11.68 -8.71 2.19
N TYR A 37 -12.86 -8.47 1.62
CA TYR A 37 -13.64 -9.51 0.95
C TYR A 37 -14.39 -8.98 -0.27
N LEU A 38 -14.75 -9.88 -1.15
CA LEU A 38 -15.63 -9.63 -2.28
C LEU A 38 -17.00 -10.26 -1.95
N ASP A 39 -18.07 -9.49 -2.05
CA ASP A 39 -19.42 -10.04 -2.04
C ASP A 39 -19.70 -10.85 -3.33
N LEU A 40 -20.83 -11.54 -3.39
CA LEU A 40 -21.18 -12.41 -4.51
C LEU A 40 -21.21 -11.68 -5.86
N GLU A 41 -21.64 -10.44 -5.89
CA GLU A 41 -21.68 -9.67 -7.15
C GLU A 41 -20.26 -9.29 -7.59
N ASN A 42 -19.41 -8.82 -6.68
CA ASN A 42 -18.03 -8.49 -7.00
C ASN A 42 -17.17 -9.73 -7.30
N GLN A 43 -17.48 -10.89 -6.71
CA GLN A 43 -16.89 -12.17 -7.13
C GLN A 43 -17.24 -12.52 -8.59
N ARG A 44 -18.50 -12.31 -9.01
CA ARG A 44 -18.91 -12.51 -10.40
C ARG A 44 -18.20 -11.55 -11.36
N ARG A 45 -18.05 -10.28 -10.95
CA ARG A 45 -17.30 -9.28 -11.74
C ARG A 45 -15.84 -9.69 -11.87
N PHE A 46 -15.23 -10.15 -10.79
CA PHE A 46 -13.86 -10.64 -10.80
C PHE A 46 -13.67 -11.83 -11.74
N LEU A 47 -14.61 -12.79 -11.76
CA LEU A 47 -14.55 -13.92 -12.67
C LEU A 47 -14.70 -13.49 -14.15
N ARG A 48 -15.58 -12.52 -14.44
CA ARG A 48 -15.69 -11.92 -15.78
C ARG A 48 -14.40 -11.21 -16.19
N LEU A 49 -13.83 -10.40 -15.30
CA LEU A 49 -12.56 -9.74 -15.53
C LEU A 49 -11.46 -10.75 -15.85
N LYS A 50 -11.36 -11.83 -15.08
CA LYS A 50 -10.37 -12.89 -15.32
C LYS A 50 -10.46 -13.50 -16.72
N GLY A 51 -11.67 -13.63 -17.26
CA GLY A 51 -11.89 -14.16 -18.62
C GLY A 51 -11.64 -13.15 -19.75
N ALA A 52 -11.64 -11.85 -19.44
CA ALA A 52 -11.52 -10.77 -20.42
C ALA A 52 -10.22 -9.96 -20.28
N LEU A 53 -9.39 -10.28 -19.30
CA LEU A 53 -8.18 -9.52 -18.99
C LEU A 53 -7.17 -9.65 -20.13
N LEU A 54 -6.81 -8.51 -20.70
CA LEU A 54 -5.85 -8.45 -21.80
C LEU A 54 -4.42 -8.66 -21.28
N PRO A 55 -3.56 -9.36 -22.03
CA PRO A 55 -2.20 -9.70 -21.60
C PRO A 55 -1.29 -8.49 -21.30
N GLU A 56 -1.55 -7.35 -21.92
CA GLU A 56 -0.82 -6.11 -21.72
C GLU A 56 -1.10 -5.43 -20.38
N ILE A 57 -2.23 -5.74 -19.72
CA ILE A 57 -2.57 -5.17 -18.42
C ILE A 57 -1.61 -5.70 -17.36
N GLU A 58 -0.94 -4.81 -16.66
CA GLU A 58 0.05 -5.15 -15.64
C GLU A 58 -0.48 -5.01 -14.22
N ILE A 59 -1.39 -4.05 -14.00
CA ILE A 59 -2.03 -3.81 -12.71
C ILE A 59 -3.52 -3.60 -12.92
N VAL A 60 -4.34 -4.24 -12.10
CA VAL A 60 -5.76 -3.92 -11.99
C VAL A 60 -6.01 -3.25 -10.65
N GLN A 61 -6.57 -2.05 -10.70
CA GLN A 61 -7.11 -1.37 -9.53
C GLN A 61 -8.56 -1.80 -9.29
N MET A 62 -8.86 -1.99 -8.02
CA MET A 62 -10.22 -2.26 -7.54
C MET A 62 -10.61 -1.18 -6.54
N ASN A 63 -11.89 -0.90 -6.46
CA ASN A 63 -12.40 0.13 -5.58
C ASN A 63 -12.40 -0.37 -4.12
N TYR A 64 -11.65 0.30 -3.29
CA TYR A 64 -11.64 0.05 -1.86
C TYR A 64 -12.78 0.83 -1.22
N ILE A 65 -13.69 0.11 -0.57
CA ILE A 65 -14.87 0.68 0.07
C ILE A 65 -14.67 0.64 1.58
N THR A 66 -14.65 1.82 2.19
CA THR A 66 -14.57 1.96 3.66
C THR A 66 -15.98 2.13 4.22
N PRO A 67 -16.37 1.37 5.27
CA PRO A 67 -17.65 1.57 5.95
C PRO A 67 -17.78 3.01 6.49
N PRO A 68 -19.01 3.57 6.53
CA PRO A 68 -19.24 4.95 6.97
C PRO A 68 -18.68 5.28 8.34
N ASP A 69 -18.74 4.34 9.27
CA ASP A 69 -18.28 4.51 10.67
C ASP A 69 -16.75 4.67 10.78
N PHE A 70 -16.01 4.26 9.75
CA PHE A 70 -14.57 4.38 9.64
C PHE A 70 -14.13 5.46 8.64
N ASN A 71 -15.10 6.18 8.03
CA ASN A 71 -14.79 7.29 7.14
C ASN A 71 -14.24 8.47 7.94
N THR A 72 -13.04 8.89 7.60
CA THR A 72 -12.48 10.17 8.03
C THR A 72 -12.68 11.19 6.92
N VAL A 73 -12.56 12.48 7.24
CA VAL A 73 -12.64 13.59 6.26
C VAL A 73 -11.71 13.40 5.06
N GLN A 74 -10.76 12.47 5.15
CA GLN A 74 -9.72 12.23 4.15
C GLN A 74 -9.80 10.85 3.46
N ASN A 75 -10.69 9.95 3.90
CA ASN A 75 -10.95 8.70 3.20
C ASN A 75 -12.17 8.88 2.32
N CYS A 76 -11.98 8.86 1.01
CA CYS A 76 -13.09 8.76 0.07
C CYS A 76 -13.88 7.48 0.36
N LYS A 77 -15.20 7.52 0.22
CA LYS A 77 -16.06 6.33 0.32
C LYS A 77 -15.62 5.21 -0.62
N LYS A 78 -14.92 5.57 -1.69
CA LYS A 78 -14.49 4.70 -2.75
C LYS A 78 -13.13 5.19 -3.28
N GLU A 79 -12.08 4.37 -3.13
CA GLU A 79 -10.72 4.69 -3.55
C GLU A 79 -10.17 3.56 -4.41
N PRO A 80 -9.65 3.83 -5.63
CA PRO A 80 -8.99 2.81 -6.42
C PRO A 80 -7.68 2.37 -5.77
N ARG A 81 -7.52 1.06 -5.57
CA ARG A 81 -6.29 0.47 -5.04
C ARG A 81 -5.81 -0.68 -5.91
N PRO A 82 -4.50 -0.80 -6.18
CA PRO A 82 -3.94 -1.92 -6.92
C PRO A 82 -4.10 -3.21 -6.12
N LYS A 83 -4.78 -4.21 -6.72
CA LYS A 83 -5.08 -5.49 -6.05
C LYS A 83 -4.72 -6.71 -6.89
N LEU A 84 -4.62 -6.58 -8.21
CA LEU A 84 -4.20 -7.66 -9.08
C LEU A 84 -2.94 -7.22 -9.83
N PHE A 85 -1.89 -8.04 -9.81
CA PHE A 85 -0.58 -7.71 -10.34
C PHE A 85 -0.11 -8.79 -11.30
N LYS A 86 0.39 -8.40 -12.47
CA LYS A 86 1.05 -9.33 -13.38
C LYS A 86 2.36 -9.80 -12.76
N ARG A 87 2.54 -11.11 -12.61
CA ARG A 87 3.72 -11.69 -11.96
C ARG A 87 5.01 -11.45 -12.73
N LEU A 88 4.97 -11.65 -14.04
CA LEU A 88 6.11 -11.41 -14.91
C LEU A 88 5.79 -10.23 -15.83
N ARG A 89 6.47 -9.13 -15.64
CA ARG A 89 6.34 -7.95 -16.48
C ARG A 89 7.04 -8.17 -17.81
N THR A 90 6.31 -8.00 -18.92
CA THR A 90 6.89 -7.98 -20.26
C THR A 90 7.37 -6.57 -20.59
N PHE A 91 8.62 -6.40 -20.99
CA PHE A 91 9.11 -5.14 -21.54
C PHE A 91 8.66 -5.01 -22.98
N SER A 92 8.09 -3.86 -23.34
CA SER A 92 7.72 -3.53 -24.70
C SER A 92 8.56 -2.36 -25.19
N TRP A 93 9.14 -2.52 -26.38
CA TRP A 93 9.76 -1.42 -27.11
C TRP A 93 8.64 -0.59 -27.75
N VAL A 94 8.76 0.72 -27.68
CA VAL A 94 7.85 1.68 -28.30
C VAL A 94 8.64 2.61 -29.20
N ASP A 95 7.95 3.20 -30.17
CA ASP A 95 8.47 4.06 -31.24
C ASP A 95 9.26 3.32 -32.34
N PRO A 96 9.01 3.66 -33.63
CA PRO A 96 9.65 3.01 -34.75
C PRO A 96 11.08 3.52 -35.00
N VAL A 97 11.44 4.68 -34.41
CA VAL A 97 12.75 5.33 -34.48
C VAL A 97 13.09 5.90 -33.11
N HIS A 98 14.33 5.74 -32.67
CA HIS A 98 14.75 6.08 -31.29
C HIS A 98 13.93 5.32 -30.23
N GLU A 99 13.78 4.04 -30.49
CA GLU A 99 12.97 3.14 -29.65
C GLU A 99 13.36 3.20 -28.18
N THR A 100 12.33 3.21 -27.32
CA THR A 100 12.46 3.22 -25.87
C THR A 100 11.74 2.03 -25.25
N ILE A 101 12.13 1.64 -24.04
CA ILE A 101 11.39 0.63 -23.26
C ILE A 101 10.35 1.36 -22.43
N ARG A 102 9.09 0.95 -22.56
CA ARG A 102 8.02 1.45 -21.70
C ARG A 102 8.22 0.95 -20.27
N THR A 103 8.41 1.87 -19.33
CA THR A 103 8.65 1.58 -17.91
C THR A 103 7.42 1.75 -17.05
N ASP A 104 6.45 2.55 -17.49
CA ASP A 104 5.21 2.76 -16.76
C ASP A 104 4.29 1.55 -16.87
N PRO A 105 3.68 1.06 -15.77
CA PRO A 105 2.76 -0.05 -15.81
C PRO A 105 1.49 0.31 -16.58
N VAL A 106 0.91 -0.65 -17.31
CA VAL A 106 -0.43 -0.53 -17.86
C VAL A 106 -1.43 -0.86 -16.76
N ILE A 107 -2.19 0.16 -16.35
CA ILE A 107 -3.16 0.06 -15.27
C ILE A 107 -4.56 -0.01 -15.87
N TYR A 108 -5.37 -0.91 -15.36
CA TYR A 108 -6.78 -1.03 -15.65
C TYR A 108 -7.61 -0.77 -14.39
N ASP A 109 -8.48 0.23 -14.44
CA ASP A 109 -9.41 0.58 -13.37
C ASP A 109 -10.68 -0.24 -13.55
N SER A 110 -10.91 -1.20 -12.67
CA SER A 110 -12.09 -2.07 -12.73
C SER A 110 -13.27 -1.48 -11.95
N ASP A 111 -14.45 -1.98 -12.25
CA ASP A 111 -15.69 -1.71 -11.51
C ASP A 111 -15.89 -2.62 -10.29
N ILE A 112 -14.86 -3.37 -9.91
CA ILE A 112 -14.92 -4.31 -8.80
C ILE A 112 -14.73 -3.56 -7.50
N ASP A 113 -15.68 -3.71 -6.59
CA ASP A 113 -15.63 -3.15 -5.25
C ASP A 113 -15.08 -4.20 -4.26
N ILE A 114 -14.08 -3.81 -3.50
CA ILE A 114 -13.54 -4.58 -2.38
C ILE A 114 -14.07 -3.97 -1.08
N LEU A 115 -14.76 -4.78 -0.30
CA LEU A 115 -15.31 -4.36 0.97
C LEU A 115 -14.28 -4.60 2.07
N HIS A 116 -13.97 -3.54 2.81
CA HIS A 116 -13.08 -3.58 3.95
C HIS A 116 -13.88 -3.67 5.25
N HIS A 117 -13.54 -4.62 6.10
CA HIS A 117 -14.22 -4.85 7.38
C HIS A 117 -13.19 -4.77 8.53
N PRO A 118 -12.78 -3.56 8.94
CA PRO A 118 -11.80 -3.40 10.01
C PRO A 118 -12.38 -3.89 11.34
N HIS A 119 -11.65 -4.76 12.02
CA HIS A 119 -12.04 -5.26 13.34
C HIS A 119 -11.54 -4.39 14.49
N THR A 120 -10.44 -3.63 14.27
CA THR A 120 -9.82 -2.78 15.29
C THR A 120 -9.12 -1.59 14.66
N MET A 121 -8.98 -0.51 15.43
CA MET A 121 -8.08 0.58 15.06
C MET A 121 -6.62 0.15 15.28
N HIS A 122 -5.79 0.24 14.23
CA HIS A 122 -4.42 -0.28 14.27
C HIS A 122 -3.36 0.78 14.60
N ALA A 123 -3.75 2.01 14.94
CA ALA A 123 -2.84 3.15 15.12
C ALA A 123 -1.68 2.87 16.09
N LYS A 124 -1.96 2.27 17.25
CA LYS A 124 -0.91 1.94 18.23
C LYS A 124 0.13 0.95 17.71
N ARG A 125 -0.31 -0.05 16.93
CA ARG A 125 0.59 -0.98 16.26
C ARG A 125 1.45 -0.26 15.22
N ASP A 126 0.84 0.64 14.45
CA ASP A 126 1.51 1.36 13.38
C ASP A 126 2.53 2.34 13.96
N PHE A 127 2.26 2.98 15.12
CA PHE A 127 3.25 3.79 15.85
C PHE A 127 4.48 2.96 16.24
N ALA A 128 4.28 1.78 16.82
CA ALA A 128 5.38 0.90 17.19
C ALA A 128 6.24 0.49 15.97
N MET A 129 5.62 0.30 14.81
CA MET A 129 6.34 -0.01 13.57
C MET A 129 7.14 1.18 13.04
N PHE A 130 6.61 2.40 13.09
CA PHE A 130 7.33 3.62 12.70
C PHE A 130 8.52 3.87 13.62
N GLU A 131 8.34 3.75 14.93
CA GLU A 131 9.41 3.88 15.92
C GLU A 131 10.51 2.83 15.73
N LYS A 132 10.14 1.58 15.45
CA LYS A 132 11.09 0.51 15.15
C LYS A 132 11.90 0.84 13.91
N ALA A 133 11.25 1.22 12.81
CA ALA A 133 11.91 1.60 11.56
C ALA A 133 12.90 2.76 11.78
N PHE A 134 12.52 3.77 12.57
CA PHE A 134 13.41 4.87 12.93
C PHE A 134 14.63 4.40 13.74
N ARG A 135 14.42 3.56 14.76
CA ARG A 135 15.52 3.01 15.58
C ARG A 135 16.50 2.14 14.77
N GLU A 136 16.02 1.49 13.74
CA GLU A 136 16.82 0.69 12.80
C GLU A 136 17.46 1.54 11.69
N ASN A 137 17.43 2.87 11.81
CA ASN A 137 17.93 3.85 10.83
C ASN A 137 17.30 3.73 9.44
N HIS A 138 16.07 3.23 9.35
CA HIS A 138 15.33 3.24 8.11
C HIS A 138 14.78 4.66 7.85
N VAL A 139 15.10 5.20 6.68
CA VAL A 139 14.55 6.49 6.24
C VAL A 139 13.10 6.27 5.80
N LEU A 140 12.16 6.82 6.56
CA LEU A 140 10.75 6.80 6.16
C LEU A 140 10.53 7.74 4.97
N SER A 141 9.74 7.29 3.99
CA SER A 141 9.35 8.16 2.88
C SER A 141 8.50 9.33 3.38
N GLU A 142 8.49 10.44 2.62
CA GLU A 142 7.65 11.60 2.93
C GLU A 142 6.18 11.23 3.13
N LYS A 143 5.66 10.31 2.31
CA LYS A 143 4.30 9.77 2.44
C LYS A 143 4.08 9.14 3.81
N ILE A 144 4.99 8.30 4.26
CA ILE A 144 4.90 7.59 5.56
C ILE A 144 5.06 8.57 6.71
N THR A 145 6.00 9.52 6.62
CA THR A 145 6.17 10.58 7.63
C THR A 145 4.90 11.41 7.81
N ARG A 146 4.27 11.82 6.72
CA ARG A 146 2.98 12.54 6.76
C ARG A 146 1.86 11.69 7.36
N MET A 147 1.85 10.39 7.05
CA MET A 147 0.86 9.46 7.60
C MET A 147 1.05 9.29 9.11
N TYR A 148 2.29 9.13 9.57
CA TYR A 148 2.64 9.05 11.00
C TYR A 148 2.19 10.30 11.76
N ALA A 149 2.55 11.50 11.29
CA ALA A 149 2.12 12.76 11.91
C ALA A 149 0.58 12.86 12.00
N ARG A 150 -0.12 12.47 10.96
CA ARG A 150 -1.59 12.50 10.91
C ARG A 150 -2.23 11.53 11.90
N GLU A 151 -1.72 10.31 11.97
CA GLU A 151 -2.25 9.31 12.90
C GLU A 151 -1.96 9.69 14.36
N LEU A 152 -0.77 10.23 14.67
CA LEU A 152 -0.47 10.80 15.99
C LEU A 152 -1.47 11.88 16.38
N TYR A 153 -1.76 12.81 15.46
CA TYR A 153 -2.72 13.90 15.74
C TYR A 153 -4.14 13.38 16.02
N LYS A 154 -4.56 12.31 15.34
CA LYS A 154 -5.93 11.76 15.46
C LYS A 154 -6.14 10.91 16.71
N CYS A 155 -5.17 10.10 17.07
CA CYS A 155 -5.34 9.04 18.07
C CYS A 155 -4.09 8.78 18.94
N GLY A 156 -3.05 9.63 18.85
CA GLY A 156 -1.90 9.57 19.74
C GLY A 156 -2.23 10.10 21.12
N ASP A 157 -1.68 9.47 22.14
CA ASP A 157 -1.65 10.00 23.51
C ASP A 157 -0.30 10.70 23.80
N GLU A 158 -0.16 11.28 24.99
CA GLU A 158 1.05 12.00 25.39
C GLU A 158 2.32 11.15 25.24
N GLU A 159 2.24 9.88 25.58
CA GLU A 159 3.37 8.96 25.51
C GLU A 159 3.77 8.68 24.06
N ASP A 160 2.79 8.54 23.14
CA ASP A 160 3.06 8.40 21.72
C ASP A 160 3.75 9.62 21.12
N PHE A 161 3.33 10.83 21.51
CA PHE A 161 3.98 12.08 21.09
C PHE A 161 5.41 12.18 21.63
N LEU A 162 5.65 11.82 22.88
CA LEU A 162 6.99 11.82 23.46
C LEU A 162 7.93 10.85 22.74
N ARG A 163 7.44 9.63 22.41
CA ARG A 163 8.22 8.65 21.65
C ARG A 163 8.54 9.09 20.22
N ALA A 164 7.64 9.83 19.59
CA ALA A 164 7.83 10.33 18.23
C ALA A 164 8.66 11.62 18.14
N ALA A 165 8.89 12.30 19.25
CA ALA A 165 9.52 13.63 19.28
C ALA A 165 10.90 13.65 18.62
N ASP A 166 11.76 12.67 18.92
CA ASP A 166 13.12 12.59 18.36
C ASP A 166 13.10 12.44 16.84
N TYR A 167 12.19 11.57 16.33
CA TYR A 167 12.04 11.38 14.89
C TYR A 167 11.64 12.67 14.17
N PHE A 168 10.60 13.35 14.67
CA PHE A 168 10.12 14.58 14.02
C PHE A 168 11.09 15.76 14.17
N SER A 169 11.83 15.85 15.28
CA SER A 169 12.87 16.88 15.47
C SER A 169 13.99 16.72 14.45
N LEU A 170 14.53 15.51 14.29
CA LEU A 170 15.57 15.22 13.31
C LEU A 170 15.11 15.45 11.87
N HIS A 171 13.87 15.05 11.56
CA HIS A 171 13.29 15.24 10.23
C HIS A 171 13.08 16.73 9.91
N TYR A 172 12.65 17.53 10.89
CA TYR A 172 12.49 18.96 10.75
C TYR A 172 13.84 19.68 10.53
N GLU A 173 14.86 19.33 11.29
CA GLU A 173 16.22 19.87 11.12
C GLU A 173 16.78 19.56 9.73
N ALA A 174 16.60 18.34 9.24
CA ALA A 174 17.00 17.96 7.89
C ALA A 174 16.27 18.79 6.82
N CYS A 175 14.97 19.03 6.96
CA CYS A 175 14.21 19.88 6.04
C CYS A 175 14.70 21.34 6.03
N LEU A 176 15.07 21.90 7.18
CA LEU A 176 15.60 23.26 7.27
C LEU A 176 16.94 23.42 6.55
N LEU A 177 17.80 22.40 6.61
CA LEU A 177 19.10 22.42 5.91
C LEU A 177 18.94 22.43 4.39
N TYR A 178 17.88 21.78 3.86
CA TYR A 178 17.59 21.76 2.41
C TYR A 178 16.88 23.01 1.89
N THR A 179 16.24 23.79 2.76
CA THR A 179 15.49 25.01 2.41
C THR A 179 16.24 26.29 2.66
N SER A 180 17.46 26.24 3.20
CA SER A 180 18.32 27.43 3.34
C SER A 180 18.80 27.86 1.95
N PRO A 181 18.48 29.10 1.51
CA PRO A 181 19.03 29.61 0.25
C PRO A 181 20.55 29.77 0.38
N SER A 182 21.27 29.12 -0.52
CA SER A 182 22.70 29.31 -0.73
C SER A 182 22.98 30.66 -1.37
#